data_ea78158e72dc7873781036fd693a33e5
#
_entry.id   ea78158e72dc7873781036fd693a33e5
#
_cell.length_a   1.000
_cell.length_b   1.000
_cell.length_c   1.000
_cell.angle_alpha   90.00
_cell.angle_beta   90.00
_cell.angle_gamma   90.00
#
_symmetry.space_group_name_H-M   'P 1'
#
loop_
_entity.id
_entity.type
_entity.pdbx_description
1 polymer ?
#
loop_
_entity_poly.entity_id
_entity_poly.type
_entity_poly.pdbx_seq_one_letter_code
_entity_poly.pdbx_strand_id
1 'polypeptide(L)'
;MDGFLSLQNYSEKINKTIMKNNVDKQYLKYLKYILNNGFKKVDRTGTGTISIFDYSMRFNMSEGFPLLTSKKVFTKAVIHELIWFLKGDTNIKYLVDNGVHIWDGDSFANYLKNRDRFSNKDNVKEDVVINGMNGSSNRPYTQEEFIDKIKTDDEFANKWGELGPIYGSQWRSWKQWHVKDYVGGNTQIDQIKNLINDLKTNPDSRRLMVSAWNVGELDQMVLPPCHFGFQCYTSELTIEQRKKWWCDYFEKDISYADDISESELDEQLVPKRKLDLKWFQRSVDSPLGLPFNIASYAILLHLLAKEVNMVPNDLIFSGGDCHIYLNQIKGVNEQLKRETFKLPKLKLHNKSIFDFKYEDIEIINYKSSPSLKFPLSN
;
A
#
# COMPACT_ATOMS: atom_id res chain seq x y z
N MET A 1 36.05 -21.49 -26.40
CA MET A 1 34.89 -20.57 -26.36
C MET A 1 33.56 -21.24 -25.99
N ASP A 2 33.47 -22.55 -26.02
CA ASP A 2 32.18 -23.28 -25.80
C ASP A 2 31.76 -23.47 -24.34
N GLY A 3 32.66 -23.27 -23.38
CA GLY A 3 32.36 -23.42 -21.95
C GLY A 3 31.56 -22.26 -21.33
N PHE A 4 31.70 -21.04 -21.86
CA PHE A 4 31.01 -19.86 -21.37
C PHE A 4 29.51 -19.78 -21.79
N LEU A 5 29.24 -20.24 -23.01
CA LEU A 5 27.86 -20.32 -23.54
C LEU A 5 27.04 -21.42 -22.82
N SER A 6 27.65 -22.47 -22.36
CA SER A 6 26.98 -23.54 -21.63
C SER A 6 26.54 -23.12 -20.22
N LEU A 7 27.33 -22.31 -19.53
CA LEU A 7 27.03 -21.79 -18.19
C LEU A 7 25.94 -20.72 -18.21
N GLN A 8 25.91 -19.86 -19.24
CA GLN A 8 24.82 -18.88 -19.42
C GLN A 8 23.50 -19.58 -19.72
N ASN A 9 23.47 -20.56 -20.63
CA ASN A 9 22.28 -21.34 -20.96
C ASN A 9 21.82 -22.22 -19.79
N TYR A 10 22.73 -22.70 -18.93
CA TYR A 10 22.38 -23.47 -17.72
C TYR A 10 21.79 -22.55 -16.65
N SER A 11 22.33 -21.35 -16.47
CA SER A 11 21.81 -20.34 -15.54
C SER A 11 20.42 -19.79 -15.97
N GLU A 12 20.20 -19.59 -17.28
CA GLU A 12 18.91 -19.19 -17.81
C GLU A 12 17.84 -20.31 -17.74
N LYS A 13 18.26 -21.57 -17.90
CA LYS A 13 17.36 -22.73 -17.74
C LYS A 13 16.96 -22.96 -16.29
N ILE A 14 17.88 -22.80 -15.33
CA ILE A 14 17.58 -22.87 -13.90
C ILE A 14 16.62 -21.72 -13.49
N ASN A 15 16.86 -20.49 -13.98
CA ASN A 15 15.97 -19.36 -13.69
C ASN A 15 14.57 -19.52 -14.28
N LYS A 16 14.41 -20.11 -15.47
CA LYS A 16 13.09 -20.40 -16.08
C LYS A 16 12.26 -21.42 -15.29
N THR A 17 12.91 -22.34 -14.57
CA THR A 17 12.21 -23.42 -13.85
C THR A 17 11.71 -22.96 -12.47
N ILE A 18 12.22 -21.87 -11.90
CA ILE A 18 11.95 -21.43 -10.52
C ILE A 18 10.90 -20.33 -10.44
N MET A 19 10.73 -19.49 -11.49
CA MET A 19 9.80 -18.35 -11.46
C MET A 19 8.43 -18.76 -12.03
N LYS A 20 7.43 -18.91 -11.15
CA LYS A 20 6.08 -19.40 -11.50
C LYS A 20 5.07 -18.28 -11.76
N ASN A 21 5.46 -17.01 -11.58
CA ASN A 21 4.58 -15.86 -11.82
C ASN A 21 5.38 -14.62 -12.27
N ASN A 22 4.70 -13.71 -12.96
CA ASN A 22 5.29 -12.51 -13.52
C ASN A 22 5.54 -11.40 -12.47
N VAL A 23 4.80 -11.40 -11.36
CA VAL A 23 4.94 -10.41 -10.27
C VAL A 23 6.29 -10.59 -9.60
N ASP A 24 6.60 -11.78 -9.11
CA ASP A 24 7.91 -12.08 -8.52
C ASP A 24 9.05 -11.90 -9.53
N LYS A 25 8.84 -12.27 -10.80
CA LYS A 25 9.84 -12.09 -11.85
C LYS A 25 10.23 -10.62 -12.02
N GLN A 26 9.27 -9.73 -12.12
CA GLN A 26 9.52 -8.29 -12.23
C GLN A 26 10.19 -7.75 -10.96
N TYR A 27 9.68 -8.12 -9.79
CA TYR A 27 10.20 -7.64 -8.52
C TYR A 27 11.62 -8.13 -8.23
N LEU A 28 11.93 -9.40 -8.45
CA LEU A 28 13.29 -9.92 -8.26
C LEU A 28 14.27 -9.35 -9.28
N LYS A 29 13.85 -9.13 -10.53
CA LYS A 29 14.63 -8.40 -11.53
C LYS A 29 14.94 -6.97 -11.07
N TYR A 30 13.96 -6.29 -10.49
CA TYR A 30 14.10 -4.95 -9.94
C TYR A 30 15.11 -4.90 -8.78
N LEU A 31 15.01 -5.80 -7.78
CA LEU A 31 15.98 -5.87 -6.68
C LEU A 31 17.41 -6.12 -7.19
N LYS A 32 17.56 -7.04 -8.14
CA LYS A 32 18.87 -7.33 -8.77
C LYS A 32 19.39 -6.11 -9.53
N TYR A 33 18.49 -5.35 -10.18
CA TYR A 33 18.88 -4.15 -10.91
C TYR A 33 19.43 -3.07 -9.96
N ILE A 34 18.78 -2.84 -8.81
CA ILE A 34 19.30 -1.90 -7.79
C ILE A 34 20.67 -2.32 -7.30
N LEU A 35 20.87 -3.60 -6.94
CA LEU A 35 22.15 -4.09 -6.44
C LEU A 35 23.29 -3.91 -7.45
N ASN A 36 23.01 -4.07 -8.74
CA ASN A 36 24.03 -4.03 -9.81
C ASN A 36 24.30 -2.64 -10.35
N ASN A 37 23.31 -1.73 -10.33
CA ASN A 37 23.38 -0.43 -11.02
C ASN A 37 23.20 0.75 -10.06
N GLY A 38 22.85 0.51 -8.79
CA GLY A 38 22.59 1.57 -7.83
C GLY A 38 23.87 2.21 -7.29
N PHE A 39 23.72 3.46 -6.88
CA PHE A 39 24.78 4.24 -6.23
C PHE A 39 24.65 4.17 -4.72
N LYS A 40 25.78 4.09 -4.01
CA LYS A 40 25.81 4.19 -2.54
C LYS A 40 25.52 5.63 -2.14
N LYS A 41 24.60 5.81 -1.20
CA LYS A 41 24.23 7.10 -0.60
C LYS A 41 24.19 7.00 0.90
N VAL A 42 24.53 8.10 1.57
CA VAL A 42 24.18 8.32 2.98
C VAL A 42 22.71 8.75 3.01
N ASP A 43 21.96 8.22 3.95
CA ASP A 43 20.56 8.56 4.18
C ASP A 43 20.35 9.19 5.57
N ARG A 44 19.14 9.68 5.83
CA ARG A 44 18.75 10.33 7.09
C ARG A 44 18.98 9.43 8.32
N THR A 45 18.86 8.12 8.16
CA THR A 45 18.97 7.15 9.26
C THR A 45 20.43 6.80 9.59
N GLY A 46 21.40 7.19 8.75
CA GLY A 46 22.81 6.82 8.86
C GLY A 46 23.13 5.37 8.49
N THR A 47 22.14 4.56 8.11
CA THR A 47 22.35 3.16 7.69
C THR A 47 23.07 3.08 6.35
N GLY A 48 22.83 4.03 5.47
CA GLY A 48 23.29 4.03 4.08
C GLY A 48 22.44 3.14 3.16
N THR A 49 22.40 3.50 1.89
CA THR A 49 21.59 2.81 0.88
C THR A 49 22.38 2.53 -0.40
N ILE A 50 21.92 1.55 -1.19
CA ILE A 50 22.18 1.44 -2.62
C ILE A 50 20.89 1.88 -3.31
N SER A 51 20.94 2.89 -4.17
CA SER A 51 19.76 3.57 -4.73
C SER A 51 19.90 3.80 -6.23
N ILE A 52 18.78 3.66 -6.94
CA ILE A 52 18.57 4.11 -8.31
C ILE A 52 17.48 5.18 -8.33
N PHE A 53 17.48 6.02 -9.35
CA PHE A 53 16.40 6.99 -9.58
C PHE A 53 15.58 6.56 -10.79
N ASP A 54 14.25 6.45 -10.58
CA ASP A 54 13.25 5.97 -11.52
C ASP A 54 13.28 4.45 -11.78
N TYR A 55 12.13 3.82 -11.50
CA TYR A 55 11.81 2.47 -11.93
C TYR A 55 10.31 2.28 -12.04
N SER A 56 9.88 1.46 -13.01
CA SER A 56 8.46 1.16 -13.22
C SER A 56 8.22 -0.33 -13.38
N MET A 57 7.11 -0.82 -12.81
CA MET A 57 6.62 -2.19 -12.97
C MET A 57 5.12 -2.17 -13.28
N ARG A 58 4.66 -3.20 -14.00
CA ARG A 58 3.25 -3.34 -14.37
C ARG A 58 2.76 -4.74 -14.02
N PHE A 59 1.67 -4.82 -13.29
CA PHE A 59 1.06 -6.08 -12.83
C PHE A 59 -0.34 -6.19 -13.39
N ASN A 60 -0.60 -7.22 -14.19
CA ASN A 60 -1.92 -7.46 -14.75
C ASN A 60 -2.77 -8.28 -13.78
N MET A 61 -3.96 -7.77 -13.43
CA MET A 61 -4.85 -8.43 -12.45
C MET A 61 -5.45 -9.74 -12.96
N SER A 62 -5.48 -9.96 -14.28
CA SER A 62 -5.94 -11.24 -14.85
C SER A 62 -4.97 -12.41 -14.58
N GLU A 63 -3.70 -12.13 -14.26
CA GLU A 63 -2.72 -13.16 -13.89
C GLU A 63 -2.89 -13.67 -12.45
N GLY A 64 -3.70 -12.98 -11.63
CA GLY A 64 -3.94 -13.22 -10.22
C GLY A 64 -3.63 -11.99 -9.38
N PHE A 65 -3.92 -12.07 -8.07
CA PHE A 65 -3.66 -10.96 -7.15
C PHE A 65 -2.14 -10.79 -6.93
N PRO A 66 -1.56 -9.58 -7.17
CA PRO A 66 -0.10 -9.37 -7.19
C PRO A 66 0.50 -9.32 -5.79
N LEU A 67 0.50 -10.43 -5.11
CA LEU A 67 1.11 -10.63 -3.81
C LEU A 67 2.39 -11.46 -3.99
N LEU A 68 3.53 -10.94 -3.51
CA LEU A 68 4.81 -11.64 -3.65
C LEU A 68 4.75 -13.03 -3.02
N THR A 69 5.39 -13.99 -3.69
CA THR A 69 5.49 -15.38 -3.23
C THR A 69 6.93 -15.79 -2.90
N SER A 70 7.92 -15.01 -3.31
CA SER A 70 9.35 -15.21 -2.94
C SER A 70 9.65 -14.96 -1.47
N LYS A 71 8.76 -14.27 -0.76
CA LYS A 71 8.69 -14.16 0.70
C LYS A 71 7.25 -13.99 1.15
N LYS A 72 6.95 -14.41 2.38
CA LYS A 72 5.63 -14.18 2.98
C LYS A 72 5.40 -12.69 3.23
N VAL A 73 4.28 -12.16 2.74
CA VAL A 73 3.77 -10.82 3.05
C VAL A 73 2.64 -10.92 4.07
N PHE A 74 2.66 -10.10 5.11
CA PHE A 74 1.65 -10.09 6.17
C PHE A 74 0.42 -9.29 5.73
N THR A 75 -0.49 -9.95 5.07
CA THR A 75 -1.67 -9.35 4.44
C THR A 75 -2.62 -8.67 5.42
N LYS A 76 -2.67 -9.13 6.69
CA LYS A 76 -3.46 -8.49 7.74
C LYS A 76 -3.08 -7.02 7.89
N ALA A 77 -1.78 -6.71 7.95
CA ALA A 77 -1.30 -5.33 8.08
C ALA A 77 -1.68 -4.48 6.86
N VAL A 78 -1.50 -5.03 5.65
CA VAL A 78 -1.87 -4.36 4.39
C VAL A 78 -3.36 -3.98 4.35
N ILE A 79 -4.23 -4.93 4.72
CA ILE A 79 -5.69 -4.73 4.66
C ILE A 79 -6.14 -3.69 5.70
N HIS A 80 -5.67 -3.80 6.96
CA HIS A 80 -6.04 -2.85 8.00
C HIS A 80 -5.54 -1.43 7.71
N GLU A 81 -4.31 -1.28 7.19
CA GLU A 81 -3.76 0.04 6.83
C GLU A 81 -4.58 0.68 5.71
N LEU A 82 -4.94 -0.07 4.66
CA LEU A 82 -5.75 0.46 3.57
C LEU A 82 -7.15 0.88 4.06
N ILE A 83 -7.80 0.07 4.89
CA ILE A 83 -9.09 0.41 5.49
C ILE A 83 -8.97 1.68 6.34
N TRP A 84 -7.91 1.81 7.12
CA TRP A 84 -7.62 2.98 7.92
C TRP A 84 -7.47 4.24 7.06
N PHE A 85 -6.74 4.19 5.94
CA PHE A 85 -6.68 5.28 4.96
C PHE A 85 -8.05 5.61 4.36
N LEU A 86 -8.83 4.61 3.95
CA LEU A 86 -10.16 4.79 3.36
C LEU A 86 -11.19 5.38 4.34
N LYS A 87 -10.99 5.18 5.64
CA LYS A 87 -11.78 5.83 6.69
C LYS A 87 -11.36 7.29 6.96
N GLY A 88 -10.24 7.75 6.40
CA GLY A 88 -9.68 9.07 6.67
C GLY A 88 -9.04 9.19 8.05
N ASP A 89 -8.80 8.06 8.71
CA ASP A 89 -8.21 8.01 10.04
C ASP A 89 -6.69 8.24 9.97
N THR A 90 -6.13 8.83 11.02
CA THR A 90 -4.71 9.19 11.16
C THR A 90 -4.14 8.78 12.51
N ASN A 91 -4.99 8.23 13.41
CA ASN A 91 -4.55 7.76 14.72
C ASN A 91 -4.21 6.26 14.67
N ILE A 92 -3.02 5.90 15.17
CA ILE A 92 -2.52 4.52 15.16
C ILE A 92 -3.31 3.56 16.08
N LYS A 93 -4.18 4.07 16.98
CA LYS A 93 -4.92 3.23 17.91
C LYS A 93 -5.68 2.12 17.22
N TYR A 94 -6.38 2.42 16.13
CA TYR A 94 -7.07 1.41 15.32
C TYR A 94 -6.13 0.28 14.86
N LEU A 95 -4.92 0.64 14.41
CA LEU A 95 -3.92 -0.32 13.95
C LEU A 95 -3.40 -1.18 15.10
N VAL A 96 -3.05 -0.53 16.23
CA VAL A 96 -2.57 -1.21 17.45
C VAL A 96 -3.62 -2.17 18.01
N ASP A 97 -4.89 -1.76 18.09
CA ASP A 97 -6.02 -2.60 18.56
C ASP A 97 -6.22 -3.83 17.69
N ASN A 98 -5.85 -3.74 16.40
CA ASN A 98 -5.88 -4.86 15.46
C ASN A 98 -4.55 -5.63 15.34
N GLY A 99 -3.55 -5.32 16.17
CA GLY A 99 -2.24 -5.99 16.17
C GLY A 99 -1.41 -5.68 14.91
N VAL A 100 -1.52 -4.45 14.40
CA VAL A 100 -0.76 -3.93 13.26
C VAL A 100 0.21 -2.86 13.75
N HIS A 101 1.52 -3.11 13.57
CA HIS A 101 2.61 -2.38 14.23
C HIS A 101 3.52 -1.60 13.26
N ILE A 102 3.03 -1.32 12.05
CA ILE A 102 3.86 -0.71 10.99
C ILE A 102 4.15 0.78 11.21
N TRP A 103 3.35 1.46 12.05
CA TRP A 103 3.48 2.88 12.38
C TRP A 103 3.99 3.14 13.81
N ASP A 104 4.22 2.10 14.60
CA ASP A 104 4.62 2.20 16.01
C ASP A 104 5.92 2.99 16.17
N GLY A 105 6.91 2.71 15.33
CA GLY A 105 8.22 3.36 15.38
C GLY A 105 8.16 4.87 15.14
N ASP A 106 7.42 5.28 14.11
CA ASP A 106 7.28 6.70 13.76
C ASP A 106 6.49 7.47 14.82
N SER A 107 5.39 6.89 15.32
CA SER A 107 4.60 7.48 16.39
C SER A 107 5.41 7.59 17.69
N PHE A 108 6.16 6.57 18.06
CA PHE A 108 7.02 6.58 19.24
C PHE A 108 8.16 7.59 19.12
N ALA A 109 8.78 7.70 17.95
CA ALA A 109 9.80 8.72 17.70
C ALA A 109 9.24 10.15 17.83
N ASN A 110 8.01 10.36 17.35
CA ASN A 110 7.28 11.62 17.52
C ASN A 110 7.00 11.92 19.01
N TYR A 111 6.58 10.92 19.78
CA TYR A 111 6.40 11.04 21.24
C TYR A 111 7.71 11.46 21.91
N LEU A 112 8.82 10.76 21.67
CA LEU A 112 10.12 11.08 22.28
C LEU A 112 10.59 12.51 21.95
N LYS A 113 10.36 12.97 20.71
CA LYS A 113 10.74 14.31 20.25
C LYS A 113 9.93 15.42 20.91
N ASN A 114 8.67 15.19 21.20
CA ASN A 114 7.73 16.26 21.55
C ASN A 114 7.24 16.21 23.00
N ARG A 115 7.43 15.11 23.75
CA ARG A 115 6.93 14.95 25.13
C ARG A 115 7.33 16.10 26.06
N ASP A 116 8.58 16.56 25.98
CA ASP A 116 9.09 17.60 26.88
C ASP A 116 8.53 19.00 26.56
N ARG A 117 8.06 19.22 25.33
CA ARG A 117 7.40 20.50 24.94
C ARG A 117 6.01 20.64 25.55
N PHE A 118 5.33 19.53 25.85
CA PHE A 118 4.00 19.51 26.43
C PHE A 118 4.02 19.44 27.95
N SER A 119 5.09 18.88 28.55
CA SER A 119 5.23 18.81 30.03
C SER A 119 5.33 20.16 30.70
N ASN A 120 5.81 21.20 30.00
CA ASN A 120 5.94 22.56 30.52
C ASN A 120 4.65 23.39 30.43
N LYS A 121 3.61 22.95 29.74
CA LYS A 121 2.35 23.72 29.61
C LYS A 121 1.22 23.21 30.50
N ASP A 122 1.18 21.92 30.77
CA ASP A 122 0.17 21.30 31.61
C ASP A 122 0.92 20.55 32.70
N ASN A 123 0.87 20.98 33.95
CA ASN A 123 1.47 20.33 35.13
C ASN A 123 1.01 18.87 35.33
N VAL A 124 0.94 18.09 34.29
CA VAL A 124 0.59 16.67 34.30
C VAL A 124 1.87 15.88 34.58
N LYS A 125 2.08 15.57 35.86
CA LYS A 125 2.99 14.51 36.25
C LYS A 125 2.36 13.21 35.74
N GLU A 126 2.90 12.64 34.67
CA GLU A 126 2.53 11.29 34.26
C GLU A 126 3.03 10.31 35.33
N ASP A 127 2.13 9.80 36.15
CA ASP A 127 2.44 8.82 37.18
C ASP A 127 2.66 7.46 36.52
N VAL A 128 3.91 7.05 36.44
CA VAL A 128 4.27 5.69 36.01
C VAL A 128 4.24 4.79 37.23
N VAL A 129 3.27 3.90 37.31
CA VAL A 129 3.22 2.86 38.35
C VAL A 129 4.22 1.76 37.99
N ILE A 130 5.37 1.75 38.66
CA ILE A 130 6.35 0.66 38.55
C ILE A 130 6.27 -0.16 39.85
N ASN A 131 5.85 -1.42 39.76
CA ASN A 131 5.87 -2.40 40.86
C ASN A 131 5.19 -1.94 42.16
N GLY A 132 4.02 -1.27 42.08
CA GLY A 132 3.24 -0.91 43.25
C GLY A 132 3.80 0.25 44.07
N MET A 133 4.85 0.94 43.63
CA MET A 133 5.36 2.16 44.27
C MET A 133 4.96 3.37 43.40
N ASN A 134 4.23 4.31 43.99
CA ASN A 134 3.94 5.62 43.38
C ASN A 134 5.23 6.44 43.29
N GLY A 135 5.99 6.26 42.21
CA GLY A 135 7.18 7.04 41.88
C GLY A 135 6.91 7.83 40.62
N SER A 136 6.83 9.15 40.69
CA SER A 136 6.88 10.03 39.55
C SER A 136 8.26 9.88 38.87
N SER A 137 8.36 8.99 37.86
CA SER A 137 9.59 8.85 37.09
C SER A 137 9.49 9.73 35.85
N ASN A 138 10.44 10.62 35.68
CA ASN A 138 10.54 11.55 34.54
C ASN A 138 11.14 10.86 33.29
N ARG A 139 11.26 9.50 33.31
CA ARG A 139 11.79 8.77 32.17
C ARG A 139 10.75 8.66 31.06
N PRO A 140 11.18 8.66 29.78
CA PRO A 140 10.29 8.32 28.69
C PRO A 140 9.81 6.87 28.82
N TYR A 141 8.61 6.58 28.30
CA TYR A 141 8.19 5.19 28.08
C TYR A 141 9.19 4.46 27.16
N THR A 142 9.29 3.16 27.31
CA THR A 142 9.83 2.30 26.26
C THR A 142 8.81 2.20 25.13
N GLN A 143 9.21 1.73 23.95
CA GLN A 143 8.27 1.56 22.84
C GLN A 143 7.13 0.60 23.20
N GLU A 144 7.43 -0.46 23.96
CA GLU A 144 6.41 -1.43 24.42
C GLU A 144 5.40 -0.78 25.38
N GLU A 145 5.87 -0.02 26.37
CA GLU A 145 5.03 0.74 27.30
C GLU A 145 4.19 1.79 26.56
N PHE A 146 4.77 2.47 25.56
CA PHE A 146 4.08 3.43 24.72
C PHE A 146 2.92 2.79 23.96
N ILE A 147 3.13 1.64 23.32
CA ILE A 147 2.10 0.91 22.57
C ILE A 147 1.01 0.38 23.52
N ASP A 148 1.37 -0.10 24.71
CA ASP A 148 0.39 -0.50 25.71
C ASP A 148 -0.48 0.68 26.17
N LYS A 149 0.13 1.86 26.36
CA LYS A 149 -0.61 3.10 26.63
C LYS A 149 -1.54 3.52 25.50
N ILE A 150 -1.08 3.48 24.24
CA ILE A 150 -1.95 3.73 23.06
C ILE A 150 -3.17 2.81 23.07
N LYS A 151 -2.99 1.57 23.50
CA LYS A 151 -4.06 0.57 23.53
C LYS A 151 -5.05 0.78 24.67
N THR A 152 -4.57 1.14 25.86
CA THR A 152 -5.34 1.10 27.12
C THR A 152 -5.82 2.47 27.61
N ASP A 153 -5.30 3.56 27.07
CA ASP A 153 -5.58 4.93 27.49
C ASP A 153 -5.97 5.79 26.30
N ASP A 154 -7.26 6.13 26.21
CA ASP A 154 -7.80 6.86 25.07
C ASP A 154 -7.31 8.32 25.01
N GLU A 155 -7.07 8.98 26.15
CA GLU A 155 -6.50 10.35 26.16
C GLU A 155 -5.08 10.35 25.64
N PHE A 156 -4.28 9.38 26.10
CA PHE A 156 -2.92 9.18 25.62
C PHE A 156 -2.89 8.87 24.12
N ALA A 157 -3.76 7.96 23.66
CA ALA A 157 -3.89 7.59 22.26
C ALA A 157 -4.32 8.78 21.38
N ASN A 158 -5.28 9.59 21.83
CA ASN A 158 -5.72 10.78 21.11
C ASN A 158 -4.59 11.82 20.98
N LYS A 159 -3.71 11.93 21.97
CA LYS A 159 -2.60 12.88 21.96
C LYS A 159 -1.39 12.37 21.17
N TRP A 160 -0.98 11.13 21.38
CA TRP A 160 0.29 10.59 20.91
C TRP A 160 0.18 9.57 19.79
N GLY A 161 -1.02 9.01 19.58
CA GLY A 161 -1.31 8.11 18.45
C GLY A 161 -1.56 8.84 17.15
N GLU A 162 -1.79 10.16 17.19
CA GLU A 162 -2.09 10.98 16.03
C GLU A 162 -0.82 11.27 15.21
N LEU A 163 -0.86 10.94 13.92
CA LEU A 163 0.26 11.11 12.99
C LEU A 163 0.18 12.41 12.16
N GLY A 164 -0.83 13.23 12.42
CA GLY A 164 -1.10 14.42 11.64
C GLY A 164 -1.82 14.11 10.31
N PRO A 165 -1.96 15.10 9.42
CA PRO A 165 -2.80 14.99 8.22
C PRO A 165 -2.15 14.14 7.11
N ILE A 166 -1.78 12.88 7.43
CA ILE A 166 -1.20 11.92 6.48
C ILE A 166 -2.27 11.27 5.59
N TYR A 167 -1.90 10.45 4.67
CA TYR A 167 -2.66 9.64 3.70
C TYR A 167 -4.19 9.70 3.81
N GLY A 168 -4.78 9.12 4.86
CA GLY A 168 -6.22 9.04 5.05
C GLY A 168 -6.88 10.41 5.14
N SER A 169 -6.30 11.34 5.88
CA SER A 169 -6.76 12.72 5.96
C SER A 169 -6.73 13.41 4.60
N GLN A 170 -5.63 13.28 3.86
CA GLN A 170 -5.53 13.89 2.53
C GLN A 170 -6.51 13.27 1.54
N TRP A 171 -6.72 11.96 1.57
CA TRP A 171 -7.62 11.26 0.65
C TRP A 171 -9.09 11.59 0.89
N ARG A 172 -9.50 11.78 2.17
CA ARG A 172 -10.89 11.85 2.57
C ARG A 172 -11.36 13.22 3.08
N SER A 173 -10.41 14.07 3.49
CA SER A 173 -10.73 15.37 4.11
C SER A 173 -9.64 16.41 3.85
N TRP A 174 -9.17 16.51 2.60
CA TRP A 174 -8.22 17.54 2.19
C TRP A 174 -8.74 18.93 2.54
N LYS A 175 -8.03 19.66 3.36
CA LYS A 175 -8.43 20.99 3.82
C LYS A 175 -8.23 22.02 2.70
N GLN A 176 -9.27 22.78 2.44
CA GLN A 176 -9.24 23.89 1.51
C GLN A 176 -9.74 25.14 2.22
N TRP A 177 -8.94 26.20 2.17
CA TRP A 177 -9.35 27.51 2.66
C TRP A 177 -10.06 28.29 1.56
N HIS A 178 -11.26 28.80 1.87
CA HIS A 178 -12.01 29.68 1.00
C HIS A 178 -12.25 31.02 1.68
N VAL A 179 -12.13 32.10 0.90
CA VAL A 179 -12.64 33.42 1.29
C VAL A 179 -13.81 33.72 0.37
N LYS A 180 -15.04 33.74 0.92
CA LYS A 180 -16.23 34.14 0.23
C LYS A 180 -16.87 35.27 1.02
N ASP A 181 -17.17 36.40 0.34
CA ASP A 181 -17.84 37.55 0.93
C ASP A 181 -17.17 38.09 2.23
N TYR A 182 -15.81 38.11 2.24
CA TYR A 182 -14.98 38.49 3.40
C TYR A 182 -15.06 37.57 4.62
N VAL A 183 -15.71 36.44 4.49
CA VAL A 183 -15.75 35.39 5.53
C VAL A 183 -14.85 34.23 5.09
N GLY A 184 -13.81 33.99 5.87
CA GLY A 184 -12.94 32.82 5.71
C GLY A 184 -13.60 31.55 6.26
N GLY A 185 -13.49 30.43 5.55
CA GLY A 185 -13.99 29.14 6.01
C GLY A 185 -13.13 27.99 5.49
N ASN A 186 -13.02 26.93 6.29
CA ASN A 186 -12.41 25.67 5.87
C ASN A 186 -13.49 24.76 5.29
N THR A 187 -13.25 24.27 4.07
CA THR A 187 -14.02 23.15 3.50
C THR A 187 -13.12 21.94 3.36
N GLN A 188 -13.74 20.78 3.31
CA GLN A 188 -13.04 19.52 3.13
C GLN A 188 -13.39 18.92 1.77
N ILE A 189 -12.38 18.41 1.08
CA ILE A 189 -12.52 17.72 -0.20
C ILE A 189 -12.28 16.24 0.04
N ASP A 190 -13.29 15.41 -0.23
CA ASP A 190 -13.16 13.96 -0.26
C ASP A 190 -12.72 13.52 -1.66
N GLN A 191 -11.41 13.37 -1.87
CA GLN A 191 -10.84 13.03 -3.15
C GLN A 191 -11.28 11.65 -3.64
N ILE A 192 -11.49 10.68 -2.72
CA ILE A 192 -11.95 9.32 -3.09
C ILE A 192 -13.40 9.35 -3.59
N LYS A 193 -14.30 10.08 -2.92
CA LYS A 193 -15.68 10.25 -3.40
C LYS A 193 -15.71 10.94 -4.75
N ASN A 194 -14.93 12.00 -4.92
CA ASN A 194 -14.84 12.70 -6.20
C ASN A 194 -14.33 11.79 -7.31
N LEU A 195 -13.26 11.03 -7.05
CA LEU A 195 -12.72 10.06 -8.01
C LEU A 195 -13.78 9.02 -8.42
N ILE A 196 -14.52 8.45 -7.46
CA ILE A 196 -15.58 7.47 -7.75
C ILE A 196 -16.69 8.10 -8.60
N ASN A 197 -17.10 9.33 -8.27
CA ASN A 197 -18.08 10.05 -9.08
C ASN A 197 -17.58 10.28 -10.50
N ASP A 198 -16.34 10.74 -10.67
CA ASP A 198 -15.74 11.01 -11.97
C ASP A 198 -15.55 9.71 -12.79
N LEU A 199 -15.15 8.61 -12.16
CA LEU A 199 -15.08 7.30 -12.82
C LEU A 199 -16.46 6.85 -13.35
N LYS A 200 -17.56 7.18 -12.66
CA LYS A 200 -18.93 6.85 -13.09
C LYS A 200 -19.46 7.79 -14.17
N THR A 201 -19.14 9.08 -14.10
CA THR A 201 -19.76 10.13 -14.93
C THR A 201 -18.90 10.60 -16.10
N ASN A 202 -17.58 10.53 -15.97
CA ASN A 202 -16.60 10.95 -16.97
C ASN A 202 -15.36 10.04 -16.94
N PRO A 203 -15.50 8.74 -17.28
CA PRO A 203 -14.44 7.75 -17.14
C PRO A 203 -13.22 8.00 -18.04
N ASP A 204 -13.34 8.81 -19.10
CA ASP A 204 -12.24 9.19 -19.99
C ASP A 204 -11.47 10.43 -19.54
N SER A 205 -11.80 10.98 -18.37
CA SER A 205 -11.11 12.12 -17.80
C SER A 205 -9.63 11.83 -17.54
N ARG A 206 -8.77 12.80 -17.87
CA ARG A 206 -7.33 12.78 -17.55
C ARG A 206 -7.04 13.30 -16.14
N ARG A 207 -8.08 13.61 -15.34
CA ARG A 207 -8.01 14.17 -13.99
C ARG A 207 -8.42 13.18 -12.90
N LEU A 208 -8.49 11.89 -13.22
CA LEU A 208 -8.82 10.80 -12.28
C LEU A 208 -7.62 10.56 -11.35
N MET A 209 -7.38 11.51 -10.44
CA MET A 209 -6.20 11.53 -9.57
C MET A 209 -6.57 11.75 -8.10
N VAL A 210 -5.74 11.18 -7.22
CA VAL A 210 -5.74 11.43 -5.77
C VAL A 210 -4.32 11.76 -5.32
N SER A 211 -4.17 12.85 -4.55
CA SER A 211 -2.89 13.28 -3.99
C SER A 211 -2.88 13.18 -2.47
N ALA A 212 -1.78 12.67 -1.91
CA ALA A 212 -1.51 12.75 -0.47
C ALA A 212 -0.44 13.81 -0.15
N TRP A 213 0.17 14.43 -1.16
CA TRP A 213 1.23 15.42 -0.99
C TRP A 213 0.65 16.84 -0.89
N ASN A 214 0.35 17.25 0.32
CA ASN A 214 -0.15 18.58 0.62
C ASN A 214 0.99 19.45 1.17
N VAL A 215 1.58 20.29 0.30
CA VAL A 215 2.72 21.12 0.65
C VAL A 215 2.46 22.05 1.86
N GLY A 216 1.21 22.48 2.03
CA GLY A 216 0.81 23.35 3.15
C GLY A 216 0.69 22.64 4.51
N GLU A 217 0.78 21.30 4.55
CA GLU A 217 0.60 20.52 5.78
C GLU A 217 1.74 19.51 6.04
N LEU A 218 2.82 19.51 5.21
CA LEU A 218 3.93 18.54 5.37
C LEU A 218 4.63 18.62 6.71
N ASP A 219 4.73 19.81 7.28
CA ASP A 219 5.37 20.08 8.58
C ASP A 219 4.53 19.63 9.79
N GLN A 220 3.23 19.34 9.56
CA GLN A 220 2.31 18.80 10.55
C GLN A 220 2.27 17.26 10.54
N MET A 221 2.86 16.63 9.54
CA MET A 221 2.90 15.18 9.38
C MET A 221 4.08 14.57 10.15
N VAL A 222 3.84 13.50 10.89
CA VAL A 222 4.92 12.74 11.55
C VAL A 222 5.87 12.18 10.49
N LEU A 223 5.34 11.70 9.38
CA LEU A 223 6.11 11.24 8.23
C LEU A 223 5.44 11.69 6.91
N PRO A 224 6.10 12.54 6.09
CA PRO A 224 5.58 12.91 4.77
C PRO A 224 5.36 11.69 3.87
N PRO A 225 4.26 11.63 3.10
CA PRO A 225 3.87 10.45 2.33
C PRO A 225 4.96 9.94 1.37
N CYS A 226 5.35 8.67 1.50
CA CYS A 226 6.27 8.01 0.57
C CYS A 226 5.60 7.75 -0.78
N HIS A 227 4.39 7.16 -0.78
CA HIS A 227 3.54 7.04 -1.96
C HIS A 227 2.56 8.20 -1.96
N PHE A 228 2.88 9.21 -2.75
CA PHE A 228 2.30 10.54 -2.61
C PHE A 228 1.07 10.80 -3.48
N GLY A 229 0.70 9.87 -4.35
CA GLY A 229 -0.49 10.00 -5.18
C GLY A 229 -0.67 8.82 -6.11
N PHE A 230 -1.86 8.76 -6.72
CA PHE A 230 -2.17 7.80 -7.77
C PHE A 230 -3.11 8.39 -8.81
N GLN A 231 -3.11 7.79 -10.00
CA GLN A 231 -3.97 8.15 -11.13
C GLN A 231 -4.66 6.89 -11.65
N CYS A 232 -5.92 7.02 -11.98
CA CYS A 232 -6.71 6.01 -12.67
C CYS A 232 -6.79 6.31 -14.18
N TYR A 233 -6.93 5.25 -14.95
CA TYR A 233 -7.18 5.30 -16.38
C TYR A 233 -8.19 4.21 -16.73
N THR A 234 -9.12 4.49 -17.63
CA THR A 234 -10.11 3.50 -18.05
C THR A 234 -10.06 3.31 -19.57
N SER A 235 -10.47 2.14 -20.02
CA SER A 235 -10.69 1.86 -21.44
C SER A 235 -11.85 0.90 -21.60
N GLU A 236 -12.52 0.97 -22.76
CA GLU A 236 -13.63 0.09 -23.08
C GLU A 236 -13.17 -1.34 -23.27
N LEU A 237 -14.03 -2.29 -22.91
CA LEU A 237 -13.89 -3.70 -23.20
C LEU A 237 -14.53 -3.99 -24.55
N THR A 238 -13.88 -4.82 -25.36
CA THR A 238 -14.54 -5.38 -26.55
C THR A 238 -15.64 -6.34 -26.14
N ILE A 239 -16.54 -6.64 -27.07
CA ILE A 239 -17.62 -7.61 -26.82
C ILE A 239 -17.06 -8.98 -26.42
N GLU A 240 -15.96 -9.42 -27.04
CA GLU A 240 -15.30 -10.69 -26.73
C GLU A 240 -14.71 -10.69 -25.31
N GLN A 241 -14.13 -9.54 -24.88
CA GLN A 241 -13.63 -9.39 -23.52
C GLN A 241 -14.75 -9.40 -22.48
N ARG A 242 -15.91 -8.80 -22.79
CA ARG A 242 -17.10 -8.83 -21.94
C ARG A 242 -17.68 -10.24 -21.84
N LYS A 243 -17.79 -10.96 -22.96
CA LYS A 243 -18.20 -12.36 -23.01
C LYS A 243 -17.28 -13.25 -22.20
N LYS A 244 -15.96 -13.08 -22.39
CA LYS A 244 -14.97 -13.82 -21.58
C LYS A 244 -15.11 -13.53 -20.09
N TRP A 245 -15.26 -12.26 -19.69
CA TRP A 245 -15.45 -11.90 -18.29
C TRP A 245 -16.71 -12.54 -17.71
N TRP A 246 -17.81 -12.55 -18.48
CA TRP A 246 -19.06 -13.19 -18.10
C TRP A 246 -18.87 -14.70 -17.86
N CYS A 247 -18.19 -15.39 -18.77
CA CYS A 247 -17.88 -16.81 -18.61
C CYS A 247 -17.01 -17.07 -17.38
N ASP A 248 -15.95 -16.29 -17.19
CA ASP A 248 -15.05 -16.44 -16.05
C ASP A 248 -15.80 -16.18 -14.71
N TYR A 249 -16.72 -15.21 -14.68
CA TYR A 249 -17.50 -14.86 -13.50
C TYR A 249 -18.53 -15.92 -13.10
N PHE A 250 -19.19 -16.52 -14.07
CA PHE A 250 -20.21 -17.56 -13.87
C PHE A 250 -19.64 -18.99 -13.98
N GLU A 251 -18.33 -19.13 -14.08
CA GLU A 251 -17.62 -20.41 -14.22
C GLU A 251 -18.16 -21.26 -15.40
N LYS A 252 -18.43 -20.60 -16.56
CA LYS A 252 -18.93 -21.20 -17.77
C LYS A 252 -17.81 -21.40 -18.79
N ASP A 253 -17.98 -22.43 -19.67
CA ASP A 253 -17.13 -22.54 -20.85
C ASP A 253 -17.40 -21.38 -21.83
N ILE A 254 -16.38 -20.95 -22.58
CA ILE A 254 -16.49 -19.81 -23.50
C ILE A 254 -17.54 -20.02 -24.59
N SER A 255 -17.80 -21.27 -24.97
CA SER A 255 -18.83 -21.62 -25.94
C SER A 255 -20.25 -21.22 -25.52
N TYR A 256 -20.51 -21.06 -24.21
CA TYR A 256 -21.78 -20.53 -23.72
C TYR A 256 -22.01 -19.06 -24.06
N ALA A 257 -20.95 -18.33 -24.41
CA ALA A 257 -21.04 -16.92 -24.75
C ALA A 257 -21.21 -16.63 -26.23
N ASP A 258 -21.14 -17.65 -27.11
CA ASP A 258 -21.23 -17.44 -28.54
C ASP A 258 -22.53 -16.76 -28.95
N ASP A 259 -23.65 -17.17 -28.37
CA ASP A 259 -25.01 -16.66 -28.70
C ASP A 259 -25.44 -15.46 -27.83
N ILE A 260 -24.62 -15.04 -26.84
CA ILE A 260 -24.97 -13.92 -25.97
C ILE A 260 -24.79 -12.60 -26.72
N SER A 261 -25.86 -11.84 -26.83
CA SER A 261 -25.87 -10.50 -27.41
C SER A 261 -25.30 -9.44 -26.47
N GLU A 262 -24.93 -8.28 -26.98
CA GLU A 262 -24.49 -7.16 -26.19
C GLU A 262 -25.59 -6.66 -25.25
N SER A 263 -26.85 -6.66 -25.67
CA SER A 263 -28.01 -6.30 -24.86
C SER A 263 -28.16 -7.18 -23.63
N GLU A 264 -27.99 -8.50 -23.80
CA GLU A 264 -28.05 -9.45 -22.67
C GLU A 264 -26.91 -9.27 -21.68
N LEU A 265 -25.70 -8.94 -22.17
CA LEU A 265 -24.59 -8.60 -21.27
C LEU A 265 -24.87 -7.32 -20.49
N ASP A 266 -25.55 -6.32 -21.10
CA ASP A 266 -25.95 -5.07 -20.46
C ASP A 266 -27.02 -5.32 -19.37
N GLU A 267 -28.03 -6.11 -19.66
CA GLU A 267 -29.08 -6.50 -18.71
C GLU A 267 -28.51 -7.24 -17.49
N GLN A 268 -27.46 -8.02 -17.70
CA GLN A 268 -26.75 -8.73 -16.62
C GLN A 268 -25.68 -7.87 -15.93
N LEU A 269 -25.61 -6.57 -16.24
CA LEU A 269 -24.65 -5.62 -15.66
C LEU A 269 -23.18 -6.03 -15.85
N VAL A 270 -22.87 -6.73 -16.95
CA VAL A 270 -21.49 -7.09 -17.29
C VAL A 270 -20.69 -5.81 -17.53
N PRO A 271 -19.52 -5.65 -16.89
CA PRO A 271 -18.72 -4.44 -17.01
C PRO A 271 -18.44 -4.06 -18.48
N LYS A 272 -18.55 -2.77 -18.81
CA LYS A 272 -18.24 -2.21 -20.13
C LYS A 272 -16.81 -1.70 -20.25
N ARG A 273 -16.16 -1.44 -19.10
CA ARG A 273 -14.84 -0.82 -19.06
C ARG A 273 -13.92 -1.60 -18.12
N LYS A 274 -12.63 -1.44 -18.32
CA LYS A 274 -11.58 -1.87 -17.41
C LYS A 274 -10.89 -0.66 -16.78
N LEU A 275 -10.37 -0.84 -15.58
CA LEU A 275 -9.73 0.17 -14.77
C LEU A 275 -8.26 -0.18 -14.54
N ASP A 276 -7.38 0.75 -14.86
CA ASP A 276 -5.96 0.74 -14.50
C ASP A 276 -5.71 1.72 -13.36
N LEU A 277 -4.71 1.43 -12.54
CA LEU A 277 -4.24 2.33 -11.50
C LEU A 277 -2.72 2.44 -11.54
N LYS A 278 -2.20 3.66 -11.61
CA LYS A 278 -0.78 3.97 -11.45
C LYS A 278 -0.56 4.75 -10.17
N TRP A 279 0.30 4.22 -9.27
CA TRP A 279 0.72 4.99 -8.09
C TRP A 279 2.14 5.51 -8.23
N PHE A 280 2.39 6.64 -7.58
CA PHE A 280 3.65 7.37 -7.58
C PHE A 280 4.26 7.34 -6.19
N GLN A 281 5.48 6.86 -6.08
CA GLN A 281 6.19 6.72 -4.82
C GLN A 281 7.56 7.39 -4.91
N ARG A 282 7.76 8.47 -4.12
CA ARG A 282 9.00 9.26 -4.15
C ARG A 282 10.19 8.57 -3.48
N SER A 283 9.93 7.70 -2.50
CA SER A 283 10.92 7.01 -1.69
C SER A 283 10.47 5.57 -1.44
N VAL A 284 11.30 4.61 -1.82
CA VAL A 284 10.92 3.20 -1.92
C VAL A 284 11.93 2.35 -1.16
N ASP A 285 11.60 1.96 0.09
CA ASP A 285 12.27 0.83 0.72
C ASP A 285 11.88 -0.45 -0.04
N SER A 286 12.75 -0.85 -0.95
CA SER A 286 12.43 -1.86 -1.95
C SER A 286 12.20 -3.25 -1.35
N PRO A 287 13.00 -3.74 -0.37
CA PRO A 287 12.77 -5.06 0.21
C PRO A 287 11.66 -5.12 1.26
N LEU A 288 11.47 -4.06 2.05
CA LEU A 288 10.53 -4.06 3.18
C LEU A 288 9.19 -3.45 2.78
N GLY A 289 9.15 -2.18 2.36
CA GLY A 289 7.92 -1.42 2.15
C GLY A 289 7.20 -1.74 0.84
N LEU A 290 7.93 -1.82 -0.28
CA LEU A 290 7.31 -1.97 -1.61
C LEU A 290 6.37 -3.17 -1.75
N PRO A 291 6.66 -4.37 -1.20
CA PRO A 291 5.72 -5.50 -1.24
C PRO A 291 4.36 -5.23 -0.60
N PHE A 292 4.33 -4.42 0.46
CA PHE A 292 3.09 -3.97 1.10
C PHE A 292 2.33 -3.00 0.21
N ASN A 293 3.04 -2.04 -0.40
CA ASN A 293 2.42 -1.05 -1.30
C ASN A 293 1.84 -1.71 -2.56
N ILE A 294 2.53 -2.69 -3.18
CA ILE A 294 1.99 -3.46 -4.31
C ILE A 294 0.65 -4.09 -3.93
N ALA A 295 0.59 -4.79 -2.80
CA ALA A 295 -0.62 -5.46 -2.35
C ALA A 295 -1.73 -4.46 -1.97
N SER A 296 -1.39 -3.37 -1.29
CA SER A 296 -2.34 -2.32 -0.88
C SER A 296 -3.00 -1.65 -2.07
N TYR A 297 -2.20 -1.19 -3.05
CA TYR A 297 -2.73 -0.57 -4.27
C TYR A 297 -3.47 -1.55 -5.18
N ALA A 298 -3.11 -2.84 -5.15
CA ALA A 298 -3.88 -3.87 -5.84
C ALA A 298 -5.27 -4.05 -5.21
N ILE A 299 -5.38 -4.09 -3.87
CA ILE A 299 -6.68 -4.12 -3.20
C ILE A 299 -7.47 -2.85 -3.53
N LEU A 300 -6.85 -1.68 -3.48
CA LEU A 300 -7.50 -0.41 -3.81
C LEU A 300 -8.04 -0.40 -5.25
N LEU A 301 -7.26 -0.89 -6.23
CA LEU A 301 -7.71 -1.03 -7.62
C LEU A 301 -8.96 -1.92 -7.73
N HIS A 302 -8.95 -3.07 -7.06
CA HIS A 302 -10.10 -3.98 -7.05
C HIS A 302 -11.34 -3.36 -6.37
N LEU A 303 -11.16 -2.64 -5.25
CA LEU A 303 -12.25 -1.95 -4.55
C LEU A 303 -12.87 -0.85 -5.41
N LEU A 304 -12.04 -0.01 -6.04
CA LEU A 304 -12.50 1.05 -6.94
C LEU A 304 -13.21 0.46 -8.15
N ALA A 305 -12.63 -0.55 -8.82
CA ALA A 305 -13.21 -1.20 -9.98
C ALA A 305 -14.59 -1.79 -9.64
N LYS A 306 -14.71 -2.47 -8.50
CA LYS A 306 -15.98 -3.00 -8.00
C LYS A 306 -17.01 -1.89 -7.74
N GLU A 307 -16.62 -0.79 -7.10
CA GLU A 307 -17.51 0.34 -6.76
C GLU A 307 -18.11 1.01 -8.00
N VAL A 308 -17.40 0.98 -9.12
CA VAL A 308 -17.81 1.62 -10.38
C VAL A 308 -18.20 0.65 -11.50
N ASN A 309 -18.38 -0.62 -11.18
CA ASN A 309 -18.69 -1.70 -12.13
C ASN A 309 -17.72 -1.76 -13.32
N MET A 310 -16.42 -1.80 -13.05
CA MET A 310 -15.35 -1.99 -14.03
C MET A 310 -14.52 -3.23 -13.70
N VAL A 311 -13.78 -3.73 -14.70
CA VAL A 311 -12.83 -4.85 -14.52
C VAL A 311 -11.48 -4.29 -14.05
N PRO A 312 -10.91 -4.74 -12.92
CA PRO A 312 -9.55 -4.36 -12.55
C PRO A 312 -8.57 -4.95 -13.58
N ASN A 313 -7.66 -4.10 -14.13
CA ASN A 313 -6.79 -4.50 -15.22
C ASN A 313 -5.31 -4.37 -14.83
N ASP A 314 -4.67 -3.23 -15.06
CA ASP A 314 -3.25 -3.07 -14.78
C ASP A 314 -2.99 -2.21 -13.53
N LEU A 315 -2.16 -2.71 -12.63
CA LEU A 315 -1.57 -1.94 -11.56
C LEU A 315 -0.15 -1.54 -11.96
N ILE A 316 0.16 -0.24 -11.92
CA ILE A 316 1.44 0.29 -12.38
C ILE A 316 2.16 0.97 -11.22
N PHE A 317 3.37 0.50 -10.93
CA PHE A 317 4.32 1.12 -10.01
C PHE A 317 5.16 2.17 -10.73
N SER A 318 5.34 3.34 -10.12
CA SER A 318 6.29 4.37 -10.54
C SER A 318 7.06 4.88 -9.33
N GLY A 319 8.32 4.44 -9.20
CA GLY A 319 9.19 4.76 -8.08
C GLY A 319 10.22 5.83 -8.44
N GLY A 320 10.43 6.80 -7.54
CA GLY A 320 11.50 7.81 -7.62
C GLY A 320 12.82 7.26 -7.06
N ASP A 321 13.18 7.59 -5.82
CA ASP A 321 14.35 7.01 -5.15
C ASP A 321 14.03 5.59 -4.68
N CYS A 322 14.49 4.62 -5.49
CA CYS A 322 14.31 3.18 -5.22
C CYS A 322 15.58 2.65 -4.58
N HIS A 323 15.51 2.21 -3.33
CA HIS A 323 16.70 1.86 -2.57
C HIS A 323 16.59 0.55 -1.80
N ILE A 324 17.76 0.01 -1.47
CA ILE A 324 18.00 -1.11 -0.55
C ILE A 324 18.93 -0.59 0.52
N TYR A 325 18.53 -0.65 1.80
CA TYR A 325 19.43 -0.31 2.89
C TYR A 325 20.58 -1.29 2.99
N LEU A 326 21.77 -0.83 3.42
CA LEU A 326 22.98 -1.69 3.47
C LEU A 326 22.80 -2.89 4.40
N ASN A 327 22.04 -2.75 5.49
CA ASN A 327 21.70 -3.82 6.42
C ASN A 327 20.67 -4.83 5.87
N GLN A 328 20.05 -4.56 4.71
CA GLN A 328 19.08 -5.44 4.06
C GLN A 328 19.69 -6.31 2.94
N ILE A 329 20.91 -6.01 2.48
CA ILE A 329 21.55 -6.67 1.33
C ILE A 329 21.62 -8.20 1.48
N LYS A 330 21.93 -8.70 2.68
CA LYS A 330 21.96 -10.15 2.95
C LYS A 330 20.61 -10.81 2.69
N GLY A 331 19.53 -10.21 3.18
CA GLY A 331 18.17 -10.70 2.97
C GLY A 331 17.74 -10.63 1.51
N VAL A 332 18.12 -9.57 0.78
CA VAL A 332 17.84 -9.45 -0.65
C VAL A 332 18.55 -10.57 -1.44
N ASN A 333 19.83 -10.82 -1.18
CA ASN A 333 20.57 -11.88 -1.84
C ASN A 333 20.01 -13.29 -1.54
N GLU A 334 19.41 -13.48 -0.36
CA GLU A 334 18.66 -14.70 -0.04
C GLU A 334 17.36 -14.77 -0.83
N GLN A 335 16.57 -13.69 -0.88
CA GLN A 335 15.29 -13.64 -1.58
C GLN A 335 15.45 -13.90 -3.09
N LEU A 336 16.53 -13.41 -3.71
CA LEU A 336 16.84 -13.63 -5.12
C LEU A 336 17.04 -15.12 -5.51
N LYS A 337 17.29 -16.00 -4.53
CA LYS A 337 17.50 -17.44 -4.74
C LYS A 337 16.26 -18.29 -4.43
N ARG A 338 15.17 -17.67 -3.94
CA ARG A 338 14.00 -18.40 -3.45
C ARG A 338 13.07 -18.84 -4.56
N GLU A 339 12.40 -19.95 -4.31
CA GLU A 339 11.31 -20.43 -5.16
C GLU A 339 10.12 -19.49 -5.10
N THR A 340 9.40 -19.36 -6.24
CA THR A 340 8.16 -18.62 -6.35
C THR A 340 6.99 -19.57 -6.64
N PHE A 341 5.76 -19.11 -6.37
CA PHE A 341 4.54 -19.91 -6.47
C PHE A 341 3.52 -19.22 -7.39
N LYS A 342 2.41 -19.89 -7.67
CA LYS A 342 1.27 -19.26 -8.36
C LYS A 342 0.71 -18.11 -7.50
N LEU A 343 0.22 -17.08 -8.16
CA LEU A 343 -0.42 -15.95 -7.48
C LEU A 343 -1.71 -16.40 -6.80
N PRO A 344 -2.04 -15.82 -5.63
CA PRO A 344 -3.34 -16.03 -4.98
C PRO A 344 -4.46 -15.32 -5.75
N LYS A 345 -5.69 -15.55 -5.30
CA LYS A 345 -6.88 -14.82 -5.75
C LYS A 345 -7.33 -13.86 -4.64
N LEU A 346 -7.88 -12.73 -5.04
CA LEU A 346 -8.57 -11.81 -4.15
C LEU A 346 -10.07 -12.01 -4.27
N LYS A 347 -10.77 -12.14 -3.14
CA LYS A 347 -12.23 -12.16 -3.06
C LYS A 347 -12.71 -11.02 -2.19
N LEU A 348 -13.67 -10.26 -2.68
CA LEU A 348 -14.28 -9.13 -2.00
C LEU A 348 -15.76 -9.40 -1.77
N HIS A 349 -16.25 -9.07 -0.59
CA HIS A 349 -17.69 -9.09 -0.31
C HIS A 349 -18.42 -7.98 -1.05
N ASN A 350 -19.74 -8.11 -1.22
CA ASN A 350 -20.54 -7.12 -1.93
C ASN A 350 -20.99 -5.98 -1.02
N LYS A 351 -20.10 -5.00 -0.82
CA LYS A 351 -20.32 -3.79 -0.01
C LYS A 351 -19.77 -2.55 -0.72
N SER A 352 -20.17 -1.36 -0.29
CA SER A 352 -19.50 -0.12 -0.71
C SER A 352 -18.06 -0.07 -0.20
N ILE A 353 -17.19 0.57 -0.95
CA ILE A 353 -15.76 0.73 -0.62
C ILE A 353 -15.55 1.33 0.79
N PHE A 354 -16.46 2.17 1.27
CA PHE A 354 -16.36 2.84 2.58
C PHE A 354 -16.80 1.97 3.77
N ASP A 355 -17.52 0.86 3.49
CA ASP A 355 -18.08 -0.03 4.50
C ASP A 355 -17.27 -1.32 4.71
N PHE A 356 -16.19 -1.48 3.94
CA PHE A 356 -15.33 -2.65 4.04
C PHE A 356 -14.65 -2.73 5.41
N LYS A 357 -14.64 -3.96 5.94
CA LYS A 357 -13.88 -4.37 7.12
C LYS A 357 -12.85 -5.43 6.70
N TYR A 358 -11.98 -5.78 7.62
CA TYR A 358 -10.95 -6.79 7.37
C TYR A 358 -11.54 -8.12 6.86
N GLU A 359 -12.65 -8.57 7.45
CA GLU A 359 -13.31 -9.83 7.14
C GLU A 359 -13.95 -9.88 5.73
N ASP A 360 -14.13 -8.71 5.10
CA ASP A 360 -14.74 -8.60 3.78
C ASP A 360 -13.73 -8.76 2.64
N ILE A 361 -12.43 -8.92 2.97
CA ILE A 361 -11.32 -9.03 2.03
C ILE A 361 -10.58 -10.35 2.28
N GLU A 362 -10.76 -11.32 1.39
CA GLU A 362 -10.14 -12.64 1.51
C GLU A 362 -9.05 -12.83 0.44
N ILE A 363 -7.86 -13.30 0.87
CA ILE A 363 -6.80 -13.73 -0.04
C ILE A 363 -6.75 -15.26 -0.05
N ILE A 364 -7.14 -15.84 -1.19
CA ILE A 364 -7.37 -17.28 -1.32
C ILE A 364 -6.18 -17.93 -2.02
N ASN A 365 -5.78 -19.12 -1.52
CA ASN A 365 -4.71 -19.94 -2.08
C ASN A 365 -3.31 -19.27 -2.05
N TYR A 366 -3.04 -18.42 -1.06
CA TYR A 366 -1.72 -17.82 -0.91
C TYR A 366 -0.69 -18.83 -0.42
N LYS A 367 0.27 -19.14 -1.29
CA LYS A 367 1.46 -19.94 -0.98
C LYS A 367 2.70 -19.10 -1.25
N SER A 368 3.66 -19.12 -0.32
CA SER A 368 4.90 -18.36 -0.45
C SER A 368 6.07 -19.09 0.20
N SER A 369 7.27 -18.69 -0.16
CA SER A 369 8.47 -18.97 0.64
C SER A 369 8.34 -18.35 2.04
N PRO A 370 9.06 -18.85 3.05
CA PRO A 370 8.99 -18.31 4.42
C PRO A 370 9.25 -16.80 4.49
N SER A 371 8.82 -16.17 5.58
CA SER A 371 9.10 -14.75 5.83
C SER A 371 10.60 -14.46 5.82
N LEU A 372 10.97 -13.28 5.36
CA LEU A 372 12.28 -12.67 5.51
C LEU A 372 12.15 -11.43 6.39
N LYS A 373 12.92 -11.36 7.44
CA LYS A 373 13.02 -10.16 8.26
C LYS A 373 13.98 -9.18 7.60
N PHE A 374 13.51 -8.01 7.28
CA PHE A 374 14.34 -6.89 6.87
C PHE A 374 14.33 -5.86 8.00
N PRO A 375 15.50 -5.35 8.43
CA PRO A 375 15.54 -4.28 9.41
C PRO A 375 14.82 -3.03 8.88
N LEU A 376 14.01 -2.40 9.73
CA LEU A 376 13.50 -1.07 9.49
C LEU A 376 14.61 -0.07 9.83
N SER A 377 14.84 0.90 8.97
CA SER A 377 15.79 2.00 9.22
C SER A 377 14.98 3.29 9.43
N ASN A 378 15.01 3.81 10.67
CA ASN A 378 14.26 5.00 11.14
C ASN A 378 15.18 6.18 11.40
#